data_ac8400a9e7b0554b1bba0873ff32c7de
#
_entry.id   ac8400a9e7b0554b1bba0873ff32c7de
#
_cell.length_a   1.000
_cell.length_b   1.000
_cell.length_c   1.000
_cell.angle_alpha   90.00
_cell.angle_beta   90.00
_cell.angle_gamma   90.00
#
_symmetry.space_group_name_H-M   'P 1'
#
loop_
_entity.id
_entity.type
_entity.pdbx_description
1 polymer ?
#
loop_
_entity_poly.entity_id
_entity_poly.type
_entity_poly.pdbx_seq_one_letter_code
_entity_poly.pdbx_strand_id
1 'polypeptide(L)'
;MEEETLMQQAIKAYDAKDYMSAKAIWESLGDSNSNAMVNLGTMHVKGFGMPKNIHKAYELFERAASLGHETAAFYLGGMYENGIGVTANMEESIRHYRVAAEANMATAQLKLGILLRNDDVFNSMKWMIKAAHAGEAQAHSLLTYVSNQNEDNDINVAFRMMDLSHQRAKVETVISENLGPILASDGGGVELVNYVSGDTPEIWLRYLGACSGCHLGPTSTAGMILEQFENVIDKRIVIYLW
;
A
#
# COMPACT_ATOMS: atom_id res chain seq x y z
N MET A 1 -32.29 -4.24 9.72
CA MET A 1 -32.50 -5.13 10.87
C MET A 1 -32.65 -6.60 10.49
N GLU A 2 -33.60 -6.97 9.62
CA GLU A 2 -33.80 -8.39 9.21
C GLU A 2 -32.63 -8.93 8.38
N GLU A 3 -32.20 -8.19 7.40
CA GLU A 3 -31.07 -8.51 6.52
C GLU A 3 -29.73 -8.62 7.29
N GLU A 4 -29.48 -7.70 8.22
CA GLU A 4 -28.31 -7.73 9.09
C GLU A 4 -28.31 -8.95 10.02
N THR A 5 -29.49 -9.33 10.52
CA THR A 5 -29.65 -10.53 11.36
C THR A 5 -29.37 -11.80 10.54
N LEU A 6 -29.85 -11.87 9.30
CA LEU A 6 -29.55 -12.99 8.39
C LEU A 6 -28.06 -13.07 8.06
N MET A 7 -27.38 -11.93 7.80
CA MET A 7 -25.93 -11.91 7.59
C MET A 7 -25.17 -12.47 8.79
N GLN A 8 -25.53 -12.08 10.01
CA GLN A 8 -24.88 -12.59 11.23
C GLN A 8 -25.14 -14.09 11.42
N GLN A 9 -26.35 -14.57 11.12
CA GLN A 9 -26.66 -16.00 11.18
C GLN A 9 -25.85 -16.80 10.15
N ALA A 10 -25.70 -16.28 8.93
CA ALA A 10 -24.91 -16.92 7.90
C ALA A 10 -23.42 -16.99 8.26
N ILE A 11 -22.85 -15.91 8.82
CA ILE A 11 -21.48 -15.89 9.30
C ILE A 11 -21.29 -16.92 10.43
N LYS A 12 -22.19 -16.96 11.39
CA LYS A 12 -22.14 -17.96 12.48
C LYS A 12 -22.20 -19.41 11.97
N ALA A 13 -23.05 -19.67 10.98
CA ALA A 13 -23.13 -20.99 10.33
C ALA A 13 -21.82 -21.32 9.60
N TYR A 14 -21.25 -20.36 8.87
CA TYR A 14 -19.98 -20.53 8.18
C TYR A 14 -18.83 -20.84 9.14
N ASP A 15 -18.72 -20.10 10.26
CA ASP A 15 -17.70 -20.32 11.30
C ASP A 15 -17.86 -21.68 11.98
N ALA A 16 -19.10 -22.14 12.14
CA ALA A 16 -19.43 -23.50 12.62
C ALA A 16 -19.17 -24.58 11.53
N LYS A 17 -18.71 -24.23 10.34
CA LYS A 17 -18.53 -25.11 9.17
C LYS A 17 -19.83 -25.69 8.61
N ASP A 18 -20.98 -25.18 9.01
CA ASP A 18 -22.27 -25.46 8.38
C ASP A 18 -22.42 -24.63 7.11
N TYR A 19 -21.63 -25.01 6.10
CA TYR A 19 -21.56 -24.31 4.84
C TYR A 19 -22.86 -24.34 4.03
N MET A 20 -23.68 -25.39 4.24
CA MET A 20 -24.97 -25.51 3.55
C MET A 20 -25.97 -24.46 4.05
N SER A 21 -26.08 -24.29 5.36
CA SER A 21 -26.93 -23.26 5.97
C SER A 21 -26.43 -21.86 5.65
N ALA A 22 -25.11 -21.60 5.76
CA ALA A 22 -24.52 -20.33 5.39
C ALA A 22 -24.83 -19.95 3.94
N LYS A 23 -24.63 -20.90 3.01
CA LYS A 23 -24.95 -20.73 1.59
C LYS A 23 -26.41 -20.35 1.38
N ALA A 24 -27.34 -21.15 1.94
CA ALA A 24 -28.77 -20.93 1.77
C ALA A 24 -29.21 -19.54 2.24
N ILE A 25 -28.66 -19.07 3.37
CA ILE A 25 -28.96 -17.74 3.90
C ILE A 25 -28.39 -16.66 2.96
N TRP A 26 -27.11 -16.75 2.54
CA TRP A 26 -26.53 -15.77 1.63
C TRP A 26 -27.23 -15.74 0.26
N GLU A 27 -27.67 -16.90 -0.26
CA GLU A 27 -28.48 -16.94 -1.48
C GLU A 27 -29.85 -16.27 -1.30
N SER A 28 -30.47 -16.38 -0.11
CA SER A 28 -31.75 -15.74 0.20
C SER A 28 -31.67 -14.21 0.28
N LEU A 29 -30.49 -13.65 0.58
CA LEU A 29 -30.23 -12.20 0.59
C LEU A 29 -30.19 -11.61 -0.80
N GLY A 30 -30.05 -12.44 -1.83
CA GLY A 30 -30.19 -12.06 -3.22
C GLY A 30 -29.06 -11.16 -3.75
N ASP A 31 -29.35 -10.63 -4.92
CA ASP A 31 -28.37 -9.94 -5.76
C ASP A 31 -28.10 -8.46 -5.38
N SER A 32 -28.76 -7.95 -4.37
CA SER A 32 -28.56 -6.61 -3.85
C SER A 32 -27.57 -6.53 -2.68
N ASN A 33 -27.28 -7.68 -2.04
CA ASN A 33 -26.38 -7.74 -0.90
C ASN A 33 -24.96 -8.10 -1.33
N SER A 34 -24.10 -7.07 -1.48
CA SER A 34 -22.71 -7.24 -1.91
C SER A 34 -21.86 -8.09 -0.95
N ASN A 35 -22.13 -8.02 0.37
CA ASN A 35 -21.45 -8.87 1.36
C ASN A 35 -21.77 -10.36 1.16
N ALA A 36 -23.05 -10.67 0.92
CA ALA A 36 -23.47 -12.05 0.63
C ALA A 36 -22.81 -12.59 -0.63
N MET A 37 -22.74 -11.78 -1.69
CA MET A 37 -22.04 -12.14 -2.93
C MET A 37 -20.56 -12.44 -2.70
N VAL A 38 -19.84 -11.60 -1.93
CA VAL A 38 -18.42 -11.82 -1.62
C VAL A 38 -18.23 -13.12 -0.84
N ASN A 39 -19.08 -13.42 0.13
CA ASN A 39 -18.99 -14.65 0.90
C ASN A 39 -19.29 -15.88 0.01
N LEU A 40 -20.31 -15.84 -0.83
CA LEU A 40 -20.63 -16.91 -1.80
C LEU A 40 -19.47 -17.09 -2.81
N GLY A 41 -18.92 -15.99 -3.33
CA GLY A 41 -17.75 -16.03 -4.22
C GLY A 41 -16.56 -16.73 -3.55
N THR A 42 -16.28 -16.39 -2.31
CA THR A 42 -15.23 -17.03 -1.50
C THR A 42 -15.49 -18.52 -1.30
N MET A 43 -16.74 -18.93 -1.05
CA MET A 43 -17.10 -20.35 -0.95
C MET A 43 -16.87 -21.08 -2.28
N HIS A 44 -17.19 -20.46 -3.41
CA HIS A 44 -16.91 -21.02 -4.74
C HIS A 44 -15.40 -21.18 -5.01
N VAL A 45 -14.56 -20.21 -4.57
CA VAL A 45 -13.09 -20.32 -4.69
C VAL A 45 -12.56 -21.48 -3.84
N LYS A 46 -13.03 -21.61 -2.60
CA LYS A 46 -12.53 -22.60 -1.64
C LYS A 46 -13.16 -23.99 -1.83
N GLY A 47 -14.35 -24.08 -2.42
CA GLY A 47 -15.13 -25.32 -2.53
C GLY A 47 -15.79 -25.72 -1.20
N PHE A 48 -16.19 -24.73 -0.39
CA PHE A 48 -16.83 -24.98 0.90
C PHE A 48 -18.34 -25.20 0.73
N GLY A 49 -18.82 -26.41 1.09
CA GLY A 49 -20.21 -26.78 0.93
C GLY A 49 -20.68 -26.95 -0.52
N MET A 50 -19.79 -26.83 -1.50
CA MET A 50 -20.09 -26.94 -2.93
C MET A 50 -18.81 -27.23 -3.73
N PRO A 51 -18.90 -27.75 -4.97
CA PRO A 51 -17.73 -27.83 -5.84
C PRO A 51 -17.13 -26.48 -6.15
N LYS A 52 -15.79 -26.41 -6.24
CA LYS A 52 -15.10 -25.18 -6.67
C LYS A 52 -15.61 -24.74 -8.04
N ASN A 53 -15.92 -23.46 -8.16
CA ASN A 53 -16.32 -22.84 -9.41
C ASN A 53 -15.77 -21.41 -9.48
N ILE A 54 -14.59 -21.27 -10.06
CA ILE A 54 -13.88 -20.00 -10.15
C ILE A 54 -14.60 -18.99 -11.05
N HIS A 55 -15.26 -19.46 -12.11
CA HIS A 55 -16.04 -18.59 -12.98
C HIS A 55 -17.23 -17.97 -12.23
N LYS A 56 -17.94 -18.80 -11.44
CA LYS A 56 -19.04 -18.28 -10.61
C LYS A 56 -18.56 -17.32 -9.51
N ALA A 57 -17.39 -17.57 -8.94
CA ALA A 57 -16.77 -16.65 -8.00
C ALA A 57 -16.44 -15.29 -8.65
N TYR A 58 -15.88 -15.32 -9.87
CA TYR A 58 -15.63 -14.10 -10.63
C TYR A 58 -16.90 -13.30 -10.87
N GLU A 59 -17.98 -13.91 -11.38
CA GLU A 59 -19.27 -13.24 -11.60
C GLU A 59 -19.81 -12.58 -10.32
N LEU A 60 -19.70 -13.26 -9.18
CA LEU A 60 -20.16 -12.75 -7.89
C LEU A 60 -19.31 -11.56 -7.41
N PHE A 61 -17.97 -11.66 -7.56
CA PHE A 61 -17.10 -10.55 -7.20
C PHE A 61 -17.28 -9.36 -8.14
N GLU A 62 -17.48 -9.58 -9.46
CA GLU A 62 -17.75 -8.51 -10.42
C GLU A 62 -19.03 -7.74 -10.06
N ARG A 63 -20.10 -8.46 -9.74
CA ARG A 63 -21.36 -7.85 -9.30
C ARG A 63 -21.21 -7.11 -7.97
N ALA A 64 -20.53 -7.70 -6.98
CA ALA A 64 -20.29 -7.04 -5.70
C ALA A 64 -19.42 -5.78 -5.86
N ALA A 65 -18.37 -5.83 -6.69
CA ALA A 65 -17.54 -4.69 -6.98
C ALA A 65 -18.27 -3.57 -7.70
N SER A 66 -19.22 -3.90 -8.61
CA SER A 66 -20.08 -2.91 -9.27
C SER A 66 -21.01 -2.18 -8.29
N LEU A 67 -21.31 -2.79 -7.15
CA LEU A 67 -22.01 -2.18 -6.01
C LEU A 67 -21.08 -1.45 -5.04
N GLY A 68 -19.80 -1.29 -5.38
CA GLY A 68 -18.81 -0.56 -4.58
C GLY A 68 -18.16 -1.38 -3.46
N HIS A 69 -18.25 -2.72 -3.48
CA HIS A 69 -17.66 -3.54 -2.42
C HIS A 69 -16.13 -3.67 -2.61
N GLU A 70 -15.37 -3.07 -1.71
CA GLU A 70 -13.90 -2.98 -1.78
C GLU A 70 -13.20 -4.35 -1.74
N THR A 71 -13.71 -5.28 -0.92
CA THR A 71 -13.13 -6.64 -0.84
C THR A 71 -13.34 -7.43 -2.15
N ALA A 72 -14.48 -7.21 -2.83
CA ALA A 72 -14.71 -7.80 -4.15
C ALA A 72 -13.72 -7.23 -5.18
N ALA A 73 -13.50 -5.93 -5.17
CA ALA A 73 -12.49 -5.29 -6.01
C ALA A 73 -11.10 -5.87 -5.73
N PHE A 74 -10.72 -6.06 -4.47
CA PHE A 74 -9.46 -6.70 -4.12
C PHE A 74 -9.32 -8.12 -4.69
N TYR A 75 -10.35 -8.95 -4.59
CA TYR A 75 -10.34 -10.30 -5.16
C TYR A 75 -10.24 -10.27 -6.68
N LEU A 76 -10.97 -9.38 -7.37
CA LEU A 76 -10.84 -9.21 -8.81
C LEU A 76 -9.43 -8.78 -9.22
N GLY A 77 -8.80 -7.86 -8.47
CA GLY A 77 -7.40 -7.49 -8.66
C GLY A 77 -6.49 -8.71 -8.66
N GLY A 78 -6.65 -9.61 -7.68
CA GLY A 78 -5.89 -10.86 -7.61
C GLY A 78 -6.22 -11.86 -8.73
N MET A 79 -7.47 -11.92 -9.17
CA MET A 79 -7.87 -12.77 -10.29
C MET A 79 -7.24 -12.32 -11.60
N TYR A 80 -7.23 -11.03 -11.89
CA TYR A 80 -6.56 -10.47 -13.06
C TYR A 80 -5.03 -10.53 -12.99
N GLU A 81 -4.43 -10.34 -11.78
CA GLU A 81 -2.98 -10.48 -11.56
C GLU A 81 -2.48 -11.87 -11.95
N ASN A 82 -3.24 -12.90 -11.59
CA ASN A 82 -2.81 -14.30 -11.70
C ASN A 82 -3.52 -15.09 -12.82
N GLY A 83 -4.44 -14.49 -13.55
CA GLY A 83 -5.21 -15.21 -14.58
C GLY A 83 -6.15 -16.28 -14.01
N ILE A 84 -6.71 -16.04 -12.82
CA ILE A 84 -7.59 -17.00 -12.13
C ILE A 84 -9.05 -16.76 -12.57
N GLY A 85 -9.59 -17.64 -13.38
CA GLY A 85 -10.96 -17.54 -13.90
C GLY A 85 -11.17 -16.50 -15.01
N VAL A 86 -10.15 -15.72 -15.30
CA VAL A 86 -10.09 -14.70 -16.37
C VAL A 86 -8.71 -14.71 -17.01
N THR A 87 -8.57 -14.13 -18.18
CA THR A 87 -7.25 -13.90 -18.78
C THR A 87 -6.49 -12.88 -17.93
N ALA A 88 -5.22 -13.18 -17.62
CA ALA A 88 -4.38 -12.26 -16.85
C ALA A 88 -4.28 -10.90 -17.56
N ASN A 89 -4.50 -9.84 -16.80
CA ASN A 89 -4.44 -8.46 -17.28
C ASN A 89 -3.98 -7.55 -16.14
N MET A 90 -2.73 -7.08 -16.21
CA MET A 90 -2.12 -6.26 -15.17
C MET A 90 -2.78 -4.89 -15.03
N GLU A 91 -3.25 -4.30 -16.12
CA GLU A 91 -3.95 -3.01 -16.11
C GLU A 91 -5.27 -3.12 -15.34
N GLU A 92 -6.07 -4.15 -15.61
CA GLU A 92 -7.31 -4.42 -14.86
C GLU A 92 -7.00 -4.76 -13.38
N SER A 93 -5.94 -5.52 -13.12
CA SER A 93 -5.49 -5.79 -11.75
C SER A 93 -5.20 -4.51 -10.98
N ILE A 94 -4.40 -3.61 -11.54
CA ILE A 94 -4.08 -2.31 -10.95
C ILE A 94 -5.35 -1.48 -10.74
N ARG A 95 -6.26 -1.45 -11.71
CA ARG A 95 -7.53 -0.73 -11.61
C ARG A 95 -8.36 -1.22 -10.42
N HIS A 96 -8.51 -2.52 -10.27
CA HIS A 96 -9.29 -3.12 -9.19
C HIS A 96 -8.61 -2.97 -7.82
N TYR A 97 -7.29 -3.16 -7.73
CA TYR A 97 -6.56 -2.90 -6.49
C TYR A 97 -6.61 -1.42 -6.08
N ARG A 98 -6.65 -0.49 -7.04
CA ARG A 98 -6.79 0.94 -6.75
C ARG A 98 -8.11 1.25 -6.07
N VAL A 99 -9.22 0.68 -6.53
CA VAL A 99 -10.54 0.83 -5.87
C VAL A 99 -10.49 0.38 -4.41
N ALA A 100 -9.92 -0.80 -4.15
CA ALA A 100 -9.79 -1.31 -2.78
C ALA A 100 -8.81 -0.47 -1.92
N ALA A 101 -7.72 0.01 -2.52
CA ALA A 101 -6.72 0.84 -1.84
C ALA A 101 -7.27 2.24 -1.47
N GLU A 102 -8.09 2.83 -2.33
CA GLU A 102 -8.79 4.09 -2.08
C GLU A 102 -9.84 3.96 -0.96
N ALA A 103 -10.42 2.78 -0.79
CA ALA A 103 -11.26 2.42 0.35
C ALA A 103 -10.46 2.10 1.64
N ASN A 104 -9.16 2.44 1.67
CA ASN A 104 -8.24 2.24 2.80
C ASN A 104 -7.95 0.78 3.17
N MET A 105 -8.11 -0.17 2.25
CA MET A 105 -7.67 -1.54 2.48
C MET A 105 -6.14 -1.63 2.42
N ALA A 106 -5.48 -1.82 3.56
CA ALA A 106 -4.02 -1.80 3.69
C ALA A 106 -3.31 -2.83 2.78
N THR A 107 -3.86 -4.04 2.68
CA THR A 107 -3.33 -5.08 1.78
C THR A 107 -3.44 -4.70 0.30
N ALA A 108 -4.49 -3.98 -0.09
CA ALA A 108 -4.64 -3.46 -1.46
C ALA A 108 -3.66 -2.31 -1.74
N GLN A 109 -3.44 -1.43 -0.76
CA GLN A 109 -2.44 -0.37 -0.82
C GLN A 109 -1.04 -0.96 -1.01
N LEU A 110 -0.68 -1.99 -0.24
CA LEU A 110 0.57 -2.72 -0.40
C LEU A 110 0.69 -3.33 -1.81
N LYS A 111 -0.32 -4.06 -2.27
CA LYS A 111 -0.33 -4.68 -3.61
C LYS A 111 -0.16 -3.64 -4.71
N LEU A 112 -0.91 -2.55 -4.64
CA LEU A 112 -0.82 -1.46 -5.61
C LEU A 112 0.57 -0.80 -5.59
N GLY A 113 1.14 -0.57 -4.41
CA GLY A 113 2.50 -0.08 -4.26
C GLY A 113 3.53 -0.98 -4.94
N ILE A 114 3.46 -2.29 -4.72
CA ILE A 114 4.36 -3.26 -5.36
C ILE A 114 4.22 -3.25 -6.89
N LEU A 115 3.00 -3.26 -7.40
CA LEU A 115 2.74 -3.31 -8.85
C LEU A 115 3.21 -2.04 -9.58
N LEU A 116 3.10 -0.88 -8.95
CA LEU A 116 3.53 0.40 -9.54
C LEU A 116 5.03 0.68 -9.42
N ARG A 117 5.80 -0.18 -8.77
CA ARG A 117 7.19 0.09 -8.38
C ARG A 117 8.10 0.55 -9.51
N ASN A 118 7.96 -0.03 -10.69
CA ASN A 118 8.86 0.24 -11.81
C ASN A 118 8.33 1.34 -12.73
N ASP A 119 7.01 1.47 -12.85
CA ASP A 119 6.37 2.33 -13.83
C ASP A 119 5.95 3.69 -13.24
N ASP A 120 5.60 3.72 -11.96
CA ASP A 120 5.15 4.94 -11.27
C ASP A 120 5.64 4.95 -9.82
N VAL A 121 6.91 5.30 -9.65
CA VAL A 121 7.60 5.30 -8.35
C VAL A 121 6.92 6.21 -7.33
N PHE A 122 6.42 7.37 -7.75
CA PHE A 122 5.72 8.30 -6.86
C PHE A 122 4.46 7.67 -6.25
N ASN A 123 3.56 7.15 -7.09
CA ASN A 123 2.35 6.51 -6.58
C ASN A 123 2.67 5.20 -5.85
N SER A 124 3.69 4.49 -6.26
CA SER A 124 4.18 3.30 -5.56
C SER A 124 4.55 3.62 -4.11
N MET A 125 5.44 4.61 -3.88
CA MET A 125 5.83 5.04 -2.53
C MET A 125 4.64 5.58 -1.74
N LYS A 126 3.78 6.39 -2.35
CA LYS A 126 2.56 6.90 -1.73
C LYS A 126 1.69 5.79 -1.16
N TRP A 127 1.47 4.72 -1.91
CA TRP A 127 0.64 3.60 -1.47
C TRP A 127 1.36 2.74 -0.43
N MET A 128 2.68 2.55 -0.57
CA MET A 128 3.49 1.85 0.43
C MET A 128 3.48 2.56 1.79
N ILE A 129 3.65 3.88 1.80
CA ILE A 129 3.60 4.68 3.03
C ILE A 129 2.22 4.56 3.69
N LYS A 130 1.14 4.64 2.91
CA LYS A 130 -0.22 4.44 3.43
C LYS A 130 -0.42 3.05 4.04
N ALA A 131 0.04 2.00 3.36
CA ALA A 131 -0.04 0.63 3.86
C ALA A 131 0.76 0.46 5.17
N ALA A 132 1.96 1.03 5.25
CA ALA A 132 2.78 1.02 6.45
C ALA A 132 2.07 1.74 7.62
N HIS A 133 1.54 2.94 7.41
CA HIS A 133 0.77 3.66 8.43
C HIS A 133 -0.50 2.91 8.86
N ALA A 134 -1.08 2.11 7.98
CA ALA A 134 -2.21 1.23 8.32
C ALA A 134 -1.78 -0.07 9.04
N GLY A 135 -0.48 -0.24 9.32
CA GLY A 135 0.05 -1.38 10.08
C GLY A 135 0.38 -2.62 9.23
N GLU A 136 0.46 -2.49 7.89
CA GLU A 136 0.83 -3.59 7.03
C GLU A 136 2.32 -3.94 7.19
N ALA A 137 2.61 -5.07 7.84
CA ALA A 137 3.97 -5.46 8.21
C ALA A 137 4.92 -5.61 7.01
N GLN A 138 4.43 -6.09 5.88
CA GLN A 138 5.23 -6.23 4.67
C GLN A 138 5.58 -4.87 4.07
N ALA A 139 4.69 -3.87 4.16
CA ALA A 139 4.99 -2.51 3.72
C ALA A 139 6.11 -1.89 4.57
N HIS A 140 6.09 -2.10 5.89
CA HIS A 140 7.18 -1.71 6.77
C HIS A 140 8.52 -2.37 6.43
N SER A 141 8.52 -3.62 5.97
CA SER A 141 9.75 -4.32 5.61
C SER A 141 10.33 -3.88 4.26
N LEU A 142 9.48 -3.39 3.36
CA LEU A 142 9.86 -2.92 2.02
C LEU A 142 10.24 -1.44 1.99
N LEU A 143 9.73 -0.66 2.93
CA LEU A 143 9.95 0.77 3.04
C LEU A 143 10.77 1.07 4.30
N THR A 144 12.02 1.47 4.12
CA THR A 144 12.82 1.97 5.25
C THR A 144 12.38 3.39 5.55
N TYR A 145 12.06 3.65 6.81
CA TYR A 145 11.76 5.00 7.24
C TYR A 145 12.66 5.38 8.42
N VAL A 146 13.16 6.60 8.42
CA VAL A 146 13.99 7.16 9.48
C VAL A 146 13.49 8.55 9.86
N SER A 147 13.43 8.79 11.16
CA SER A 147 13.09 10.09 11.72
C SER A 147 13.82 10.29 13.04
N ASN A 148 14.13 11.54 13.36
CA ASN A 148 14.58 11.87 14.70
C ASN A 148 13.36 11.99 15.59
N GLN A 149 13.26 11.17 16.63
CA GLN A 149 12.11 11.11 17.55
C GLN A 149 12.25 12.06 18.75
N ASN A 150 13.31 12.87 18.83
CA ASN A 150 13.46 13.83 19.91
C ASN A 150 12.52 15.03 19.73
N GLU A 151 11.52 15.15 20.59
CA GLU A 151 10.53 16.22 20.57
C GLU A 151 11.14 17.62 20.87
N ASP A 152 12.31 17.67 21.51
CA ASP A 152 13.03 18.91 21.88
C ASP A 152 13.95 19.46 20.75
N ASN A 153 13.86 18.95 19.55
CA ASN A 153 14.70 19.37 18.45
C ASN A 153 14.37 20.79 17.97
N ASP A 154 15.43 21.58 17.79
CA ASP A 154 15.33 22.91 17.19
C ASP A 154 14.72 22.84 15.79
N ILE A 155 13.72 23.65 15.58
CA ILE A 155 13.05 23.80 14.28
C ILE A 155 13.88 24.77 13.43
N ASN A 156 14.18 24.39 12.18
CA ASN A 156 14.79 25.32 11.23
C ASN A 156 13.73 26.31 10.68
N VAL A 157 13.48 27.37 11.44
CA VAL A 157 12.49 28.39 11.09
C VAL A 157 12.79 29.00 9.71
N ALA A 158 14.05 29.25 9.40
CA ALA A 158 14.45 29.84 8.12
C ALA A 158 14.06 28.95 6.93
N PHE A 159 14.26 27.63 7.04
CA PHE A 159 13.83 26.67 6.03
C PHE A 159 12.31 26.63 5.90
N ARG A 160 11.60 26.60 7.03
CA ARG A 160 10.12 26.53 7.03
C ARG A 160 9.43 27.77 6.47
N MET A 161 10.08 28.93 6.56
CA MET A 161 9.57 30.17 5.99
C MET A 161 9.82 30.33 4.48
N MET A 162 10.62 29.44 3.87
CA MET A 162 10.79 29.40 2.42
C MET A 162 9.50 28.93 1.75
N ASP A 163 9.24 29.39 0.54
CA ASP A 163 8.20 28.77 -0.28
C ASP A 163 8.58 27.35 -0.72
N LEU A 164 7.60 26.58 -1.15
CA LEU A 164 7.75 25.16 -1.48
C LEU A 164 8.85 24.91 -2.53
N SER A 165 9.02 25.80 -3.50
CA SER A 165 10.02 25.64 -4.56
C SER A 165 11.44 25.77 -4.01
N HIS A 166 11.67 26.72 -3.12
CA HIS A 166 12.96 26.92 -2.46
C HIS A 166 13.25 25.81 -1.44
N GLN A 167 12.25 25.36 -0.70
CA GLN A 167 12.40 24.20 0.20
C GLN A 167 12.83 22.97 -0.59
N ARG A 168 12.15 22.66 -1.70
CA ARG A 168 12.48 21.53 -2.57
C ARG A 168 13.88 21.65 -3.16
N ALA A 169 14.26 22.82 -3.68
CA ALA A 169 15.60 23.06 -4.20
C ALA A 169 16.69 22.84 -3.14
N LYS A 170 16.42 23.21 -1.89
CA LYS A 170 17.34 22.96 -0.78
C LYS A 170 17.52 21.47 -0.49
N VAL A 171 16.41 20.70 -0.53
CA VAL A 171 16.45 19.22 -0.41
C VAL A 171 17.28 18.61 -1.55
N GLU A 172 17.07 19.04 -2.78
CA GLU A 172 17.82 18.57 -3.96
C GLU A 172 19.32 18.93 -3.85
N THR A 173 19.66 20.08 -3.27
CA THR A 173 21.05 20.45 -2.97
C THR A 173 21.71 19.49 -1.99
N VAL A 174 21.04 19.11 -0.91
CA VAL A 174 21.57 18.09 0.04
C VAL A 174 21.82 16.75 -0.65
N ILE A 175 20.92 16.35 -1.54
CA ILE A 175 21.09 15.10 -2.29
C ILE A 175 22.33 15.18 -3.20
N SER A 176 22.47 16.25 -3.97
CA SER A 176 23.54 16.38 -4.96
C SER A 176 24.91 16.67 -4.35
N GLU A 177 24.99 17.56 -3.36
CA GLU A 177 26.26 18.06 -2.83
C GLU A 177 26.73 17.26 -1.60
N ASN A 178 25.81 16.80 -0.74
CA ASN A 178 26.17 16.07 0.47
C ASN A 178 26.12 14.56 0.29
N LEU A 179 25.01 14.03 -0.24
CA LEU A 179 24.81 12.58 -0.35
C LEU A 179 25.44 11.98 -1.59
N GLY A 180 25.39 12.69 -2.73
CA GLY A 180 25.90 12.21 -4.01
C GLY A 180 27.34 11.71 -3.94
N PRO A 181 28.29 12.51 -3.45
CA PRO A 181 29.70 12.09 -3.33
C PRO A 181 29.91 10.87 -2.43
N ILE A 182 29.15 10.77 -1.33
CA ILE A 182 29.25 9.67 -0.36
C ILE A 182 28.76 8.37 -0.98
N LEU A 183 27.57 8.39 -1.58
CA LEU A 183 26.91 7.21 -2.15
C LEU A 183 27.56 6.76 -3.46
N ALA A 184 28.14 7.67 -4.24
CA ALA A 184 28.82 7.35 -5.49
C ALA A 184 30.10 6.52 -5.25
N SER A 185 30.77 6.66 -4.10
CA SER A 185 31.94 5.84 -3.75
C SER A 185 31.63 4.34 -3.72
N ASP A 186 30.39 3.99 -3.43
CA ASP A 186 29.91 2.60 -3.35
C ASP A 186 29.14 2.17 -4.63
N GLY A 187 29.19 3.01 -5.68
CA GLY A 187 28.49 2.76 -6.95
C GLY A 187 26.97 2.94 -6.89
N GLY A 188 26.48 3.63 -5.85
CA GLY A 188 25.06 3.89 -5.65
C GLY A 188 24.72 5.38 -5.65
N GLY A 189 23.46 5.67 -5.32
CA GLY A 189 22.93 7.01 -5.18
C GLY A 189 21.52 7.01 -4.61
N VAL A 190 20.96 8.19 -4.46
CA VAL A 190 19.54 8.40 -4.16
C VAL A 190 18.97 9.48 -5.07
N GLU A 191 17.70 9.38 -5.37
CA GLU A 191 16.96 10.43 -6.06
C GLU A 191 15.76 10.87 -5.22
N LEU A 192 15.40 12.15 -5.36
CA LEU A 192 14.18 12.70 -4.75
C LEU A 192 12.96 12.25 -5.54
N VAL A 193 12.10 11.48 -4.91
CA VAL A 193 10.80 11.08 -5.46
C VAL A 193 9.75 12.14 -5.13
N ASN A 194 9.71 12.59 -3.87
CA ASN A 194 8.77 13.60 -3.42
C ASN A 194 9.29 14.37 -2.19
N TYR A 195 8.77 15.57 -2.00
CA TYR A 195 8.95 16.39 -0.81
C TYR A 195 7.58 16.92 -0.36
N VAL A 196 7.24 16.70 0.90
CA VAL A 196 6.00 17.21 1.52
C VAL A 196 6.40 18.22 2.60
N SER A 197 5.92 19.45 2.44
CA SER A 197 6.13 20.53 3.43
C SER A 197 5.11 20.41 4.56
N GLY A 198 5.49 20.81 5.77
CA GLY A 198 4.60 20.79 6.93
C GLY A 198 5.36 20.95 8.25
N ASP A 199 4.67 20.74 9.37
CA ASP A 199 5.28 20.76 10.71
C ASP A 199 6.31 19.65 10.92
N THR A 200 6.15 18.56 10.20
CA THR A 200 7.14 17.49 10.07
C THR A 200 7.33 17.24 8.57
N PRO A 201 8.33 17.88 7.93
CA PRO A 201 8.56 17.68 6.51
C PRO A 201 8.89 16.24 6.18
N GLU A 202 8.38 15.73 5.05
CA GLU A 202 8.65 14.38 4.58
C GLU A 202 9.49 14.43 3.30
N ILE A 203 10.54 13.61 3.25
CA ILE A 203 11.43 13.45 2.09
C ILE A 203 11.33 12.01 1.61
N TRP A 204 10.88 11.82 0.40
CA TRP A 204 10.74 10.49 -0.21
C TRP A 204 11.88 10.27 -1.19
N LEU A 205 12.71 9.26 -0.93
CA LEU A 205 13.90 8.94 -1.71
C LEU A 205 13.82 7.53 -2.27
N ARG A 206 14.39 7.34 -3.45
CA ARG A 206 14.64 6.02 -4.04
C ARG A 206 16.14 5.76 -4.14
N TYR A 207 16.56 4.56 -3.72
CA TYR A 207 17.93 4.10 -3.92
C TYR A 207 18.20 3.80 -5.40
N LEU A 208 19.40 4.14 -5.87
CA LEU A 208 19.90 3.90 -7.22
C LEU A 208 21.13 3.01 -7.20
N GLY A 209 21.26 2.14 -8.23
CA GLY A 209 22.46 1.32 -8.42
C GLY A 209 22.74 0.33 -7.29
N ALA A 210 24.00 0.21 -6.87
CA ALA A 210 24.44 -0.76 -5.87
C ALA A 210 23.78 -0.57 -4.49
N CYS A 211 23.32 0.64 -4.16
CA CYS A 211 22.60 0.92 -2.91
C CYS A 211 21.26 0.17 -2.82
N SER A 212 20.65 -0.19 -3.95
CA SER A 212 19.38 -0.93 -3.99
C SER A 212 19.48 -2.38 -3.52
N GLY A 213 20.70 -2.89 -3.33
CA GLY A 213 20.98 -4.26 -2.86
C GLY A 213 22.06 -4.35 -1.79
N CYS A 214 22.54 -3.21 -1.29
CA CYS A 214 23.67 -3.19 -0.35
C CYS A 214 23.25 -3.73 1.02
N HIS A 215 23.95 -4.79 1.47
CA HIS A 215 23.81 -5.42 2.80
C HIS A 215 24.52 -4.65 3.94
N LEU A 216 25.00 -3.44 3.70
CA LEU A 216 25.25 -2.51 4.80
C LEU A 216 23.90 -2.26 5.42
N GLY A 217 23.66 -2.80 6.62
CA GLY A 217 22.32 -2.85 7.20
C GLY A 217 21.56 -1.55 7.01
N PRO A 218 20.27 -1.60 6.64
CA PRO A 218 19.47 -0.44 6.25
C PRO A 218 19.51 0.70 7.29
N THR A 219 19.92 0.40 8.51
CA THR A 219 20.04 1.35 9.62
C THR A 219 21.27 2.27 9.52
N SER A 220 22.40 1.84 8.97
CA SER A 220 23.61 2.69 8.92
C SER A 220 23.55 3.71 7.79
N THR A 221 23.16 3.29 6.59
CA THR A 221 23.01 4.21 5.44
C THR A 221 21.85 5.17 5.65
N ALA A 222 20.71 4.67 6.14
CA ALA A 222 19.55 5.50 6.44
C ALA A 222 19.84 6.52 7.55
N GLY A 223 20.57 6.15 8.59
CA GLY A 223 20.99 7.07 9.65
C GLY A 223 21.94 8.15 9.14
N MET A 224 22.89 7.82 8.28
CA MET A 224 23.78 8.79 7.64
C MET A 224 23.02 9.76 6.74
N ILE A 225 22.05 9.26 5.96
CA ILE A 225 21.17 10.10 5.11
C ILE A 225 20.39 11.07 6.01
N LEU A 226 19.78 10.60 7.09
CA LEU A 226 19.03 11.43 8.03
C LEU A 226 19.92 12.55 8.59
N GLU A 227 21.14 12.23 9.06
CA GLU A 227 22.07 13.20 9.60
C GLU A 227 22.41 14.33 8.61
N GLN A 228 22.58 14.01 7.32
CA GLN A 228 22.85 15.04 6.31
C GLN A 228 21.67 16.00 6.13
N PHE A 229 20.44 15.51 6.19
CA PHE A 229 19.26 16.37 6.10
C PHE A 229 18.99 17.15 7.38
N GLU A 230 19.20 16.57 8.56
CA GLU A 230 19.02 17.24 9.85
C GLU A 230 19.93 18.46 10.00
N ASN A 231 21.16 18.36 9.50
CA ASN A 231 22.15 19.45 9.57
C ASN A 231 21.80 20.64 8.68
N VAL A 232 21.05 20.44 7.59
CA VAL A 232 20.84 21.47 6.55
C VAL A 232 19.37 21.89 6.44
N ILE A 233 18.44 20.94 6.63
CA ILE A 233 17.01 21.15 6.39
C ILE A 233 16.28 21.42 7.70
N ASP A 234 16.03 20.40 8.49
CA ASP A 234 15.29 20.48 9.75
C ASP A 234 15.52 19.20 10.56
N LYS A 235 15.59 19.32 11.89
CA LYS A 235 15.72 18.16 12.77
C LYS A 235 14.42 17.37 12.95
N ARG A 236 13.28 17.97 12.60
CA ARG A 236 11.96 17.31 12.61
C ARG A 236 11.57 16.87 11.20
N ILE A 237 12.33 15.98 10.63
CA ILE A 237 12.05 15.43 9.29
C ILE A 237 11.77 13.94 9.38
N VAL A 238 11.01 13.44 8.41
CA VAL A 238 10.82 12.01 8.16
C VAL A 238 11.33 11.70 6.76
N ILE A 239 12.18 10.70 6.65
CA ILE A 239 12.72 10.25 5.37
C ILE A 239 12.18 8.85 5.10
N TYR A 240 11.54 8.68 3.96
CA TYR A 240 11.13 7.39 3.43
C TYR A 240 12.12 6.97 2.33
N LEU A 241 12.66 5.78 2.45
CA LEU A 241 13.67 5.22 1.57
C LEU A 241 13.13 3.93 0.93
N TRP A 242 13.29 3.81 -0.38
CA TRP A 242 12.90 2.62 -1.13
C TRP A 242 13.95 2.17 -2.12
#